data_353a89e3e2b3e40345ca84bbdd859895
#
_entry.id   353a89e3e2b3e40345ca84bbdd859895
#
_cell.length_a   1.000
_cell.length_b   1.000
_cell.length_c   1.000
_cell.angle_alpha   90.00
_cell.angle_beta   90.00
_cell.angle_gamma   90.00
#
_symmetry.space_group_name_H-M   'P 1'
#
loop_
_entity.id
_entity.type
_entity.pdbx_description
1 polymer ?
#
loop_
_entity_poly.entity_id
_entity_poly.type
_entity_poly.pdbx_seq_one_letter_code
_entity_poly.pdbx_strand_id
1 'polypeptide(L)'
;MLFDVTLWIIKRVILDYKEIKKYNCISNDNFYISLNLSIDEIQNNEFIDKAIELLNESKLENKSNCLEIVERVGIKDLHKIVNNISRLKNAGFKIAIDDFGTEYSNLDVLEKLDADIIKVDKNFVDGLGQHLIKNETILFILRVSKKEEKSVVLEGVEDKEQDNIIKGFNSKNVFVQGYFYNKPMGKEKIKALQYSS
;
A
#
# COMPACT_ATOMS: atom_id res chain seq x y z
N MET A 1 -17.41 -11.02 -14.12
CA MET A 1 -18.03 -10.86 -12.77
C MET A 1 -17.02 -10.38 -11.72
N LEU A 2 -15.88 -11.07 -11.47
CA LEU A 2 -14.90 -10.58 -10.47
C LEU A 2 -14.34 -9.21 -10.88
N PHE A 3 -13.84 -9.06 -12.08
CA PHE A 3 -13.29 -7.81 -12.59
C PHE A 3 -14.28 -6.64 -12.57
N ASP A 4 -15.56 -6.89 -12.80
CA ASP A 4 -16.59 -5.84 -12.75
C ASP A 4 -16.79 -5.33 -11.33
N VAL A 5 -16.67 -6.20 -10.32
CA VAL A 5 -16.76 -5.82 -8.91
C VAL A 5 -15.58 -4.93 -8.53
N THR A 6 -14.35 -5.29 -8.91
CA THR A 6 -13.16 -4.52 -8.60
C THR A 6 -13.16 -3.16 -9.32
N LEU A 7 -13.57 -3.11 -10.59
CA LEU A 7 -13.76 -1.83 -11.31
C LEU A 7 -14.83 -0.94 -10.63
N TRP A 8 -15.92 -1.54 -10.16
CA TRP A 8 -16.93 -0.80 -9.37
C TRP A 8 -16.32 -0.27 -8.06
N ILE A 9 -15.51 -1.06 -7.35
CA ILE A 9 -14.81 -0.62 -6.13
C ILE A 9 -13.85 0.54 -6.46
N ILE A 10 -13.05 0.46 -7.52
CA ILE A 10 -12.15 1.54 -7.95
C ILE A 10 -12.95 2.82 -8.16
N LYS A 11 -14.06 2.76 -8.91
CA LYS A 11 -14.96 3.90 -9.14
C LYS A 11 -15.52 4.46 -7.83
N ARG A 12 -15.91 3.59 -6.91
CA ARG A 12 -16.42 3.98 -5.60
C ARG A 12 -15.37 4.68 -4.75
N VAL A 13 -14.16 4.14 -4.70
CA VAL A 13 -13.01 4.71 -3.97
C VAL A 13 -12.65 6.09 -4.50
N ILE A 14 -12.64 6.27 -5.81
CA ILE A 14 -12.43 7.57 -6.45
C ILE A 14 -13.46 8.62 -5.96
N LEU A 15 -14.73 8.22 -5.88
CA LEU A 15 -15.79 9.11 -5.38
C LEU A 15 -15.64 9.42 -3.88
N ASP A 16 -15.35 8.40 -3.09
CA ASP A 16 -15.15 8.56 -1.65
C ASP A 16 -13.89 9.40 -1.35
N TYR A 17 -12.79 9.22 -2.09
CA TYR A 17 -11.61 10.07 -1.99
C TYR A 17 -11.94 11.54 -2.22
N LYS A 18 -12.68 11.87 -3.30
CA LYS A 18 -13.09 13.24 -3.60
C LYS A 18 -13.93 13.85 -2.48
N GLU A 19 -14.78 13.03 -1.88
CA GLU A 19 -15.63 13.47 -0.77
C GLU A 19 -14.81 13.72 0.49
N ILE A 20 -13.94 12.77 0.87
CA ILE A 20 -13.11 12.86 2.07
C ILE A 20 -12.10 14.01 1.98
N LYS A 21 -11.48 14.22 0.81
CA LYS A 21 -10.50 15.32 0.60
C LYS A 21 -11.08 16.72 0.84
N LYS A 22 -12.40 16.89 0.82
CA LYS A 22 -13.05 18.19 1.12
C LYS A 22 -13.01 18.55 2.61
N TYR A 23 -12.71 17.60 3.48
CA TYR A 23 -12.67 17.84 4.92
C TYR A 23 -11.25 18.18 5.37
N ASN A 24 -11.12 19.21 6.22
CA ASN A 24 -9.83 19.75 6.67
C ASN A 24 -8.96 18.78 7.48
N CYS A 25 -9.50 17.63 7.88
CA CYS A 25 -8.71 16.57 8.55
C CYS A 25 -7.65 15.92 7.64
N ILE A 26 -7.69 16.18 6.31
CA ILE A 26 -6.78 15.58 5.33
C ILE A 26 -6.14 16.71 4.51
N SER A 27 -5.39 17.57 5.17
CA SER A 27 -4.69 18.69 4.53
C SER A 27 -3.39 18.29 3.85
N ASN A 28 -2.94 17.06 4.00
CA ASN A 28 -1.66 16.61 3.44
C ASN A 28 -1.83 15.99 2.07
N ASP A 29 -0.97 16.39 1.12
CA ASP A 29 -0.86 15.83 -0.24
C ASP A 29 -0.47 14.34 -0.27
N ASN A 30 -0.23 13.73 0.89
CA ASN A 30 0.15 12.33 1.06
C ASN A 30 -1.03 11.38 1.34
N PHE A 31 -2.27 11.87 1.38
CA PHE A 31 -3.42 10.99 1.56
C PHE A 31 -3.72 10.19 0.28
N TYR A 32 -3.86 8.91 0.43
CA TYR A 32 -4.31 7.99 -0.63
C TYR A 32 -5.22 6.92 -0.04
N ILE A 33 -6.00 6.26 -0.87
CA ILE A 33 -6.80 5.10 -0.49
C ILE A 33 -6.25 3.88 -1.22
N SER A 34 -6.02 2.81 -0.49
CA SER A 34 -5.51 1.55 -1.01
C SER A 34 -6.63 0.58 -1.40
N LEU A 35 -6.37 -0.22 -2.44
CA LEU A 35 -7.22 -1.27 -2.95
C LEU A 35 -6.40 -2.50 -3.28
N ASN A 36 -6.85 -3.67 -2.83
CA ASN A 36 -6.24 -4.94 -3.19
C ASN A 36 -6.56 -5.31 -4.65
N LEU A 37 -5.53 -5.71 -5.40
CA LEU A 37 -5.65 -6.33 -6.71
C LEU A 37 -5.12 -7.75 -6.69
N SER A 38 -5.87 -8.65 -7.31
CA SER A 38 -5.42 -10.01 -7.57
C SER A 38 -4.44 -10.06 -8.76
N ILE A 39 -3.63 -11.11 -8.79
CA ILE A 39 -2.72 -11.38 -9.92
C ILE A 39 -3.48 -11.53 -11.25
N ASP A 40 -4.65 -12.17 -11.23
CA ASP A 40 -5.50 -12.35 -12.42
C ASP A 40 -5.96 -10.99 -12.99
N GLU A 41 -6.27 -10.02 -12.13
CA GLU A 41 -6.64 -8.67 -12.53
C GLU A 41 -5.47 -7.94 -13.15
N ILE A 42 -4.28 -8.04 -12.53
CA ILE A 42 -3.06 -7.39 -13.05
C ILE A 42 -2.64 -7.99 -14.40
N GLN A 43 -2.85 -9.28 -14.62
CA GLN A 43 -2.56 -9.93 -15.89
C GLN A 43 -3.58 -9.64 -16.99
N ASN A 44 -4.72 -9.07 -16.67
CA ASN A 44 -5.79 -8.82 -17.64
C ASN A 44 -5.68 -7.41 -18.23
N ASN A 45 -5.25 -7.32 -19.48
CA ASN A 45 -5.05 -6.04 -20.16
C ASN A 45 -6.36 -5.21 -20.27
N GLU A 46 -7.51 -5.85 -20.51
CA GLU A 46 -8.80 -5.16 -20.58
C GLU A 46 -9.18 -4.53 -19.23
N PHE A 47 -8.92 -5.25 -18.14
CA PHE A 47 -9.11 -4.72 -16.79
C PHE A 47 -8.22 -3.51 -16.54
N ILE A 48 -6.92 -3.61 -16.90
CA ILE A 48 -5.95 -2.51 -16.73
C ILE A 48 -6.39 -1.28 -17.55
N ASP A 49 -6.81 -1.47 -18.79
CA ASP A 49 -7.29 -0.37 -19.64
C ASP A 49 -8.48 0.37 -18.99
N LYS A 50 -9.46 -0.38 -18.49
CA LYS A 50 -10.64 0.18 -17.81
C LYS A 50 -10.28 0.88 -16.49
N ALA A 51 -9.35 0.33 -15.70
CA ALA A 51 -8.90 0.93 -14.46
C ALA A 51 -8.21 2.30 -14.72
N ILE A 52 -7.36 2.36 -15.75
CA ILE A 52 -6.71 3.59 -16.20
C ILE A 52 -7.74 4.61 -16.70
N GLU A 53 -8.72 4.17 -17.49
CA GLU A 53 -9.81 5.03 -17.98
C GLU A 53 -10.58 5.68 -16.83
N LEU A 54 -10.99 4.89 -15.83
CA LEU A 54 -11.68 5.38 -14.63
C LEU A 54 -10.88 6.43 -13.87
N LEU A 55 -9.55 6.26 -13.75
CA LEU A 55 -8.70 7.24 -13.08
C LEU A 55 -8.60 8.52 -13.90
N ASN A 56 -8.38 8.42 -15.21
CA ASN A 56 -8.28 9.56 -16.11
C ASN A 56 -9.58 10.39 -16.14
N GLU A 57 -10.74 9.74 -16.25
CA GLU A 57 -12.06 10.39 -16.19
C GLU A 57 -12.30 11.09 -14.86
N SER A 58 -11.70 10.59 -13.80
CA SER A 58 -11.87 11.15 -12.47
C SER A 58 -11.31 12.56 -12.31
N LYS A 59 -10.33 12.95 -13.12
CA LYS A 59 -9.55 14.20 -12.98
C LYS A 59 -8.95 14.39 -11.60
N LEU A 60 -8.68 13.28 -10.89
CA LEU A 60 -7.95 13.34 -9.63
C LEU A 60 -6.48 13.62 -9.88
N GLU A 61 -5.86 14.30 -8.92
CA GLU A 61 -4.41 14.43 -8.90
C GLU A 61 -3.74 13.05 -8.81
N ASN A 62 -2.60 12.91 -9.46
CA ASN A 62 -1.81 11.69 -9.43
C ASN A 62 -1.52 11.25 -7.97
N LYS A 63 -1.43 9.93 -7.76
CA LYS A 63 -1.09 9.30 -6.47
C LYS A 63 -2.17 9.32 -5.38
N SER A 64 -3.41 9.63 -5.73
CA SER A 64 -4.56 9.56 -4.80
C SER A 64 -5.05 8.14 -4.50
N ASN A 65 -4.71 7.18 -5.36
CA ASN A 65 -5.11 5.78 -5.24
C ASN A 65 -3.86 4.88 -5.25
N CYS A 66 -3.83 3.93 -4.32
CA CYS A 66 -2.80 2.92 -4.21
C CYS A 66 -3.40 1.55 -4.54
N LEU A 67 -2.69 0.77 -5.33
CA LEU A 67 -3.07 -0.61 -5.65
C LEU A 67 -2.12 -1.55 -4.90
N GLU A 68 -2.67 -2.38 -4.03
CA GLU A 68 -1.94 -3.34 -3.22
C GLU A 68 -1.91 -4.69 -3.94
N ILE A 69 -0.72 -5.21 -4.12
CA ILE A 69 -0.45 -6.44 -4.86
C ILE A 69 0.19 -7.42 -3.89
N VAL A 70 -0.42 -8.60 -3.72
CA VAL A 70 0.16 -9.63 -2.86
C VAL A 70 1.47 -10.15 -3.44
N GLU A 71 2.45 -10.42 -2.56
CA GLU A 71 3.80 -10.88 -2.91
C GLU A 71 3.82 -12.18 -3.75
N ARG A 72 2.76 -12.98 -3.73
CA ARG A 72 2.66 -14.31 -4.39
C ARG A 72 2.63 -14.25 -5.92
N VAL A 73 3.57 -13.54 -6.50
CA VAL A 73 3.71 -13.45 -7.97
C VAL A 73 4.52 -14.63 -8.48
N GLY A 74 3.87 -15.54 -9.19
CA GLY A 74 4.58 -16.64 -9.87
C GLY A 74 5.56 -16.11 -10.93
N ILE A 75 6.79 -16.63 -10.95
CA ILE A 75 7.86 -16.17 -11.85
C ILE A 75 7.49 -16.25 -13.35
N LYS A 76 6.57 -17.17 -13.71
CA LYS A 76 6.23 -17.41 -15.13
C LYS A 76 5.57 -16.23 -15.83
N ASP A 77 4.86 -15.37 -15.08
CA ASP A 77 4.07 -14.27 -15.65
C ASP A 77 4.62 -12.88 -15.29
N LEU A 78 5.80 -12.85 -14.66
CA LEU A 78 6.38 -11.62 -14.10
C LEU A 78 6.52 -10.49 -15.14
N HIS A 79 6.91 -10.79 -16.38
CA HIS A 79 7.05 -9.77 -17.42
C HIS A 79 5.73 -9.05 -17.75
N LYS A 80 4.62 -9.80 -17.81
CA LYS A 80 3.29 -9.22 -18.08
C LYS A 80 2.84 -8.36 -16.91
N ILE A 81 3.07 -8.82 -15.69
CA ILE A 81 2.77 -8.10 -14.45
C ILE A 81 3.57 -6.81 -14.39
N VAL A 82 4.89 -6.85 -14.59
CA VAL A 82 5.78 -5.68 -14.62
C VAL A 82 5.30 -4.64 -15.63
N ASN A 83 4.96 -5.08 -16.86
CA ASN A 83 4.47 -4.16 -17.89
C ASN A 83 3.14 -3.47 -17.47
N ASN A 84 2.18 -4.23 -16.93
CA ASN A 84 0.90 -3.68 -16.52
C ASN A 84 1.02 -2.78 -15.28
N ILE A 85 1.91 -3.10 -14.33
CA ILE A 85 2.26 -2.23 -13.21
C ILE A 85 2.82 -0.91 -13.72
N SER A 86 3.75 -0.94 -14.67
CA SER A 86 4.31 0.28 -15.26
C SER A 86 3.23 1.14 -15.92
N ARG A 87 2.25 0.52 -16.60
CA ARG A 87 1.11 1.24 -17.18
C ARG A 87 0.24 1.92 -16.12
N LEU A 88 -0.07 1.22 -15.03
CA LEU A 88 -0.83 1.77 -13.91
C LEU A 88 -0.09 2.93 -13.22
N LYS A 89 1.22 2.79 -13.00
CA LYS A 89 2.05 3.88 -12.44
C LYS A 89 2.08 5.11 -13.35
N ASN A 90 2.27 4.90 -14.65
CA ASN A 90 2.26 6.01 -15.63
C ASN A 90 0.90 6.72 -15.68
N ALA A 91 -0.19 6.03 -15.39
CA ALA A 91 -1.52 6.62 -15.26
C ALA A 91 -1.73 7.38 -13.93
N GLY A 92 -0.83 7.22 -12.94
CA GLY A 92 -0.88 7.95 -11.67
C GLY A 92 -1.31 7.12 -10.45
N PHE A 93 -1.44 5.79 -10.56
CA PHE A 93 -1.58 4.94 -9.39
C PHE A 93 -0.26 4.80 -8.63
N LYS A 94 -0.34 4.72 -7.30
CA LYS A 94 0.72 4.16 -6.47
C LYS A 94 0.62 2.64 -6.47
N ILE A 95 1.74 1.96 -6.33
CA ILE A 95 1.79 0.50 -6.21
C ILE A 95 2.40 0.13 -4.86
N ALA A 96 1.73 -0.75 -4.14
CA ALA A 96 2.23 -1.34 -2.92
C ALA A 96 2.39 -2.86 -3.08
N ILE A 97 3.49 -3.41 -2.57
CA ILE A 97 3.64 -4.84 -2.36
C ILE A 97 3.09 -5.15 -0.98
N ASP A 98 2.08 -6.01 -0.92
CA ASP A 98 1.38 -6.40 0.30
C ASP A 98 1.89 -7.72 0.88
N ASP A 99 1.70 -7.92 2.19
CA ASP A 99 2.09 -9.12 2.94
C ASP A 99 3.58 -9.51 2.78
N PHE A 100 4.49 -8.52 2.57
CA PHE A 100 5.91 -8.80 2.34
C PHE A 100 6.52 -9.56 3.52
N GLY A 101 7.09 -10.73 3.21
CA GLY A 101 7.79 -11.58 4.16
C GLY A 101 7.01 -12.78 4.69
N THR A 102 5.74 -12.99 4.29
CA THR A 102 4.88 -14.05 4.87
C THR A 102 5.18 -15.45 4.36
N GLU A 103 5.63 -15.59 3.13
CA GLU A 103 6.03 -16.87 2.55
C GLU A 103 7.44 -16.73 1.98
N TYR A 104 7.80 -17.31 0.90
CA TYR A 104 9.12 -17.18 0.31
C TYR A 104 9.35 -15.74 -0.15
N SER A 105 9.78 -14.84 0.77
CA SER A 105 10.10 -13.44 0.47
C SER A 105 10.96 -13.37 -0.79
N ASN A 106 10.30 -13.05 -1.89
CA ASN A 106 10.97 -13.08 -3.19
C ASN A 106 11.61 -11.70 -3.41
N LEU A 107 12.89 -11.58 -3.03
CA LEU A 107 13.66 -10.36 -3.30
C LEU A 107 13.64 -10.00 -4.79
N ASP A 108 13.44 -10.99 -5.67
CA ASP A 108 13.22 -10.77 -7.10
C ASP A 108 11.97 -9.93 -7.39
N VAL A 109 10.91 -10.11 -6.60
CA VAL A 109 9.69 -9.29 -6.71
C VAL A 109 9.99 -7.85 -6.32
N LEU A 110 10.70 -7.66 -5.22
CA LEU A 110 11.11 -6.34 -4.75
C LEU A 110 12.00 -5.60 -5.76
N GLU A 111 12.91 -6.34 -6.43
CA GLU A 111 13.80 -5.80 -7.46
C GLU A 111 13.06 -5.48 -8.77
N LYS A 112 12.16 -6.36 -9.21
CA LYS A 112 11.53 -6.30 -10.53
C LYS A 112 10.24 -5.49 -10.57
N LEU A 113 9.49 -5.46 -9.44
CA LEU A 113 8.30 -4.64 -9.35
C LEU A 113 8.70 -3.22 -8.91
N ASP A 114 8.42 -2.26 -9.77
CA ASP A 114 8.58 -0.84 -9.44
C ASP A 114 7.48 -0.36 -8.49
N ALA A 115 7.51 -0.89 -7.25
CA ALA A 115 6.58 -0.50 -6.20
C ALA A 115 7.03 0.78 -5.50
N ASP A 116 6.05 1.60 -5.08
CA ASP A 116 6.27 2.82 -4.31
C ASP A 116 6.28 2.54 -2.80
N ILE A 117 5.59 1.45 -2.39
CA ILE A 117 5.35 1.12 -0.99
C ILE A 117 5.60 -0.38 -0.76
N ILE A 118 6.22 -0.71 0.37
CA ILE A 118 6.36 -2.08 0.86
C ILE A 118 5.59 -2.19 2.17
N LYS A 119 4.59 -3.06 2.23
CA LYS A 119 3.81 -3.35 3.43
C LYS A 119 4.37 -4.61 4.08
N VAL A 120 4.91 -4.46 5.27
CA VAL A 120 5.50 -5.55 6.05
C VAL A 120 4.43 -6.15 6.93
N ASP A 121 4.21 -7.46 6.77
CA ASP A 121 3.15 -8.18 7.45
C ASP A 121 3.27 -8.13 8.98
N LYS A 122 2.11 -8.18 9.65
CA LYS A 122 1.95 -8.18 11.10
C LYS A 122 2.86 -9.20 11.81
N ASN A 123 3.09 -10.38 11.23
CA ASN A 123 3.92 -11.42 11.86
C ASN A 123 5.34 -10.93 12.18
N PHE A 124 5.88 -9.97 11.43
CA PHE A 124 7.17 -9.36 11.75
C PHE A 124 7.04 -8.35 12.88
N VAL A 125 5.98 -7.56 12.90
CA VAL A 125 5.70 -6.56 13.92
C VAL A 125 5.41 -7.19 15.27
N ASP A 126 4.69 -8.32 15.31
CA ASP A 126 4.42 -9.10 16.53
C ASP A 126 5.69 -9.66 17.22
N GLY A 127 6.79 -9.70 16.50
CA GLY A 127 8.09 -10.15 17.05
C GLY A 127 9.08 -9.03 17.36
N LEU A 128 8.67 -7.78 17.19
CA LEU A 128 9.53 -6.61 17.42
C LEU A 128 10.07 -6.57 18.85
N GLY A 129 11.39 -6.36 18.97
CA GLY A 129 12.08 -6.32 20.25
C GLY A 129 12.38 -7.69 20.88
N GLN A 130 11.72 -8.77 20.42
CA GLN A 130 11.83 -10.11 21.03
C GLN A 130 12.55 -11.11 20.14
N HIS A 131 12.43 -11.01 18.82
CA HIS A 131 12.97 -11.96 17.86
C HIS A 131 14.02 -11.33 16.96
N LEU A 132 15.29 -11.72 17.14
CA LEU A 132 16.42 -11.17 16.39
C LEU A 132 16.21 -11.21 14.88
N ILE A 133 15.80 -12.36 14.32
CA ILE A 133 15.61 -12.49 12.86
C ILE A 133 14.57 -11.52 12.34
N LYS A 134 13.43 -11.36 13.01
CA LYS A 134 12.38 -10.45 12.62
C LYS A 134 12.85 -8.99 12.65
N ASN A 135 13.57 -8.61 13.72
CA ASN A 135 14.15 -7.27 13.85
C ASN A 135 15.14 -6.98 12.73
N GLU A 136 16.07 -7.89 12.45
CA GLU A 136 17.07 -7.72 11.38
C GLU A 136 16.43 -7.68 9.99
N THR A 137 15.37 -8.46 9.77
CA THR A 137 14.61 -8.42 8.51
C THR A 137 13.94 -7.06 8.32
N ILE A 138 13.28 -6.52 9.33
CA ILE A 138 12.70 -5.18 9.25
C ILE A 138 13.79 -4.14 8.98
N LEU A 139 14.91 -4.17 9.70
CA LEU A 139 16.01 -3.24 9.50
C LEU A 139 16.61 -3.35 8.09
N PHE A 140 16.70 -4.57 7.54
CA PHE A 140 17.12 -4.78 6.16
C PHE A 140 16.15 -4.12 5.17
N ILE A 141 14.83 -4.37 5.33
CA ILE A 141 13.79 -3.77 4.48
C ILE A 141 13.87 -2.24 4.54
N LEU A 142 13.98 -1.66 5.73
CA LEU A 142 14.08 -0.22 5.92
C LEU A 142 15.31 0.39 5.22
N ARG A 143 16.46 -0.30 5.29
CA ARG A 143 17.70 0.15 4.62
C ARG A 143 17.58 0.13 3.11
N VAL A 144 17.02 -0.95 2.55
CA VAL A 144 16.83 -1.08 1.10
C VAL A 144 15.81 -0.05 0.62
N SER A 145 14.65 0.03 1.27
CA SER A 145 13.59 0.96 0.91
C SER A 145 14.04 2.43 0.93
N LYS A 146 14.89 2.79 1.91
CA LYS A 146 15.47 4.14 1.96
C LYS A 146 16.36 4.46 0.76
N LYS A 147 17.16 3.48 0.29
CA LYS A 147 18.03 3.66 -0.88
C LYS A 147 17.25 3.73 -2.19
N GLU A 148 16.14 3.00 -2.26
CA GLU A 148 15.24 2.93 -3.43
C GLU A 148 14.13 4.01 -3.37
N GLU A 149 14.19 4.93 -2.40
CA GLU A 149 13.20 5.99 -2.18
C GLU A 149 11.75 5.47 -2.01
N LYS A 150 11.60 4.23 -1.52
CA LYS A 150 10.31 3.58 -1.27
C LYS A 150 9.83 3.86 0.15
N SER A 151 8.51 3.93 0.32
CA SER A 151 7.88 3.96 1.64
C SER A 151 7.71 2.55 2.21
N VAL A 152 7.75 2.43 3.54
CA VAL A 152 7.47 1.18 4.24
C VAL A 152 6.27 1.38 5.16
N VAL A 153 5.31 0.46 5.12
CA VAL A 153 4.19 0.39 6.07
C VAL A 153 4.40 -0.84 6.94
N LEU A 154 4.54 -0.64 8.25
CA LEU A 154 4.58 -1.74 9.23
C LEU A 154 3.15 -2.00 9.72
N GLU A 155 2.64 -3.19 9.45
CA GLU A 155 1.25 -3.54 9.72
C GLU A 155 1.07 -4.20 11.09
N GLY A 156 -0.13 -4.08 11.63
CA GLY A 156 -0.52 -4.78 12.85
C GLY A 156 0.10 -4.20 14.13
N VAL A 157 0.40 -2.90 14.17
CA VAL A 157 0.83 -2.25 15.41
C VAL A 157 -0.36 -2.19 16.38
N GLU A 158 -0.28 -2.92 17.49
CA GLU A 158 -1.38 -3.10 18.45
C GLU A 158 -1.13 -2.44 19.81
N ASP A 159 0.12 -2.14 20.14
CA ASP A 159 0.48 -1.59 21.44
C ASP A 159 1.55 -0.48 21.40
N LYS A 160 1.76 0.12 22.57
CA LYS A 160 2.70 1.23 22.77
C LYS A 160 4.16 0.79 22.71
N GLU A 161 4.47 -0.45 23.05
CA GLU A 161 5.85 -0.96 23.04
C GLU A 161 6.32 -1.10 21.60
N GLN A 162 5.51 -1.72 20.73
CA GLN A 162 5.77 -1.79 19.30
C GLN A 162 5.94 -0.38 18.67
N ASP A 163 5.04 0.55 19.00
CA ASP A 163 5.11 1.94 18.51
C ASP A 163 6.43 2.62 18.92
N ASN A 164 6.87 2.45 20.17
CA ASN A 164 8.11 3.04 20.65
C ASN A 164 9.34 2.47 19.93
N ILE A 165 9.38 1.16 19.68
CA ILE A 165 10.48 0.51 18.95
C ILE A 165 10.53 1.06 17.52
N ILE A 166 9.37 1.14 16.84
CA ILE A 166 9.29 1.64 15.46
C ILE A 166 9.74 3.10 15.37
N LYS A 167 9.34 3.95 16.31
CA LYS A 167 9.82 5.35 16.42
C LYS A 167 11.32 5.44 16.60
N GLY A 168 11.92 4.44 17.28
CA GLY A 168 13.38 4.34 17.46
C GLY A 168 14.14 4.13 16.15
N PHE A 169 13.51 3.64 15.08
CA PHE A 169 14.16 3.52 13.77
C PHE A 169 14.46 4.89 13.13
N ASN A 170 13.81 5.96 13.57
CA ASN A 170 14.02 7.34 13.14
C ASN A 170 14.09 7.51 11.61
N SER A 171 13.14 6.91 10.91
CA SER A 171 13.07 6.90 9.44
C SER A 171 11.85 7.64 8.95
N LYS A 172 12.05 8.62 8.06
CA LYS A 172 10.97 9.49 7.54
C LYS A 172 10.04 8.78 6.54
N ASN A 173 10.48 7.65 5.97
CA ASN A 173 9.71 6.88 5.00
C ASN A 173 8.99 5.66 5.62
N VAL A 174 8.90 5.60 6.97
CA VAL A 174 8.22 4.54 7.70
C VAL A 174 6.88 5.05 8.19
N PHE A 175 5.85 4.30 7.85
CA PHE A 175 4.48 4.49 8.28
C PHE A 175 4.01 3.27 9.06
N VAL A 176 2.93 3.39 9.78
CA VAL A 176 2.37 2.33 10.61
C VAL A 176 0.87 2.19 10.38
N GLN A 177 0.42 0.95 10.44
CA GLN A 177 -1.00 0.60 10.39
C GLN A 177 -1.29 -0.40 11.51
N GLY A 178 -2.36 -0.14 12.29
CA GLY A 178 -2.75 -1.07 13.34
C GLY A 178 -3.78 -0.51 14.32
N TYR A 179 -4.29 -1.40 15.14
CA TYR A 179 -5.38 -1.08 16.10
C TYR A 179 -4.94 -0.14 17.22
N PHE A 180 -3.64 0.00 17.44
CA PHE A 180 -3.10 1.01 18.35
C PHE A 180 -3.46 2.43 17.90
N TYR A 181 -3.49 2.67 16.60
CA TYR A 181 -3.84 3.97 16.04
C TYR A 181 -5.34 4.09 15.76
N ASN A 182 -5.85 3.23 14.88
CA ASN A 182 -7.27 3.26 14.51
C ASN A 182 -7.74 1.86 14.14
N LYS A 183 -8.96 1.53 14.56
CA LYS A 183 -9.70 0.36 14.05
C LYS A 183 -10.44 0.73 12.77
N PRO A 184 -10.79 -0.25 11.93
CA PRO A 184 -11.63 0.00 10.75
C PRO A 184 -12.88 0.80 11.12
N MET A 185 -13.18 1.83 10.35
CA MET A 185 -14.29 2.73 10.62
C MET A 185 -14.99 3.17 9.32
N GLY A 186 -16.26 3.52 9.44
CA GLY A 186 -17.03 4.05 8.33
C GLY A 186 -16.58 5.46 7.92
N LYS A 187 -16.81 5.82 6.68
CA LYS A 187 -16.44 7.10 6.06
C LYS A 187 -16.86 8.33 6.89
N GLU A 188 -18.04 8.29 7.51
CA GLU A 188 -18.51 9.42 8.34
C GLU A 188 -17.65 9.67 9.58
N LYS A 189 -17.09 8.60 10.16
CA LYS A 189 -16.14 8.74 11.27
C LYS A 189 -14.80 9.31 10.80
N ILE A 190 -14.33 8.91 9.59
CA ILE A 190 -13.10 9.47 9.01
C ILE A 190 -13.22 10.98 8.83
N LYS A 191 -14.36 11.47 8.35
CA LYS A 191 -14.63 12.90 8.20
C LYS A 191 -14.57 13.68 9.52
N ALA A 192 -14.91 13.02 10.63
CA ALA A 192 -14.92 13.61 11.97
C ALA A 192 -13.54 13.54 12.68
N LEU A 193 -12.55 12.85 12.11
CA LEU A 193 -11.21 12.78 12.70
C LEU A 193 -10.55 14.16 12.64
N GLN A 194 -10.14 14.64 13.82
CA GLN A 194 -9.25 15.80 13.93
C GLN A 194 -7.86 15.27 14.20
N TYR A 195 -6.97 15.38 13.24
CA TYR A 195 -5.56 15.11 13.48
C TYR A 195 -4.95 16.34 14.14
N SER A 196 -4.57 16.22 15.41
CA SER A 196 -3.70 17.22 16.06
C SER A 196 -2.34 17.13 15.35
N SER A 197 -1.96 18.20 14.70
CA SER A 197 -0.65 18.46 14.10
C SER A 197 0.47 18.39 15.13
#